data_1e507dbc992eb61817db1dc0253ccb9d
#
_entry.id   1e507dbc992eb61817db1dc0253ccb9d
#
_cell.length_a   1.000
_cell.length_b   1.000
_cell.length_c   1.000
_cell.angle_alpha   90.00
_cell.angle_beta   90.00
_cell.angle_gamma   90.00
#
_symmetry.space_group_name_H-M   'P 1'
#
loop_
_entity.id
_entity.type
_entity.pdbx_description
1 polymer ?
#
loop_
_entity_poly.entity_id
_entity_poly.type
_entity_poly.pdbx_seq_one_letter_code
_entity_poly.pdbx_strand_id
1 'polypeptide(L)'
;ATADSLTLGHFIQIRVMQHMQRAGHIPIALLGGGTTTIGDPSGKSDMRTLMDRKTIDYNANRFKEQISQFLDFSEGKGYIENNADWLLKLNFLEFVREIGVHFSVNRMLQFDCYKNRMEQGLTFFEFSYMLMQSYDFLYLYRKHHCKLEVGGSDQWSNILGGYELVRKLENDKVYAMTFKL
;
A
#
# COMPACT_ATOMS: atom_id res chain seq x y z
N ALA A 1 -0.09 -9.37 -3.48
CA ALA A 1 0.76 -10.20 -4.35
C ALA A 1 -0.11 -10.94 -5.38
N THR A 2 -0.35 -10.33 -6.55
CA THR A 2 -1.23 -10.86 -7.61
C THR A 2 -0.51 -11.81 -8.58
N ALA A 3 0.79 -12.00 -8.43
CA ALA A 3 1.64 -12.91 -9.22
C ALA A 3 2.74 -13.48 -8.32
N ASP A 4 3.44 -14.50 -8.78
CA ASP A 4 4.53 -15.16 -8.07
C ASP A 4 5.91 -14.55 -8.37
N SER A 5 5.96 -13.57 -9.26
CA SER A 5 7.21 -12.92 -9.69
C SER A 5 7.06 -11.40 -9.81
N LEU A 6 8.15 -10.71 -9.49
CA LEU A 6 8.27 -9.26 -9.64
C LEU A 6 8.40 -8.88 -11.12
N THR A 7 7.76 -7.79 -11.51
CA THR A 7 7.90 -7.18 -12.83
C THR A 7 9.01 -6.12 -12.85
N LEU A 8 9.34 -5.62 -14.04
CA LEU A 8 10.28 -4.51 -14.20
C LEU A 8 9.85 -3.25 -13.43
N GLY A 9 8.53 -2.97 -13.35
CA GLY A 9 7.99 -1.85 -12.56
C GLY A 9 8.30 -2.00 -11.06
N HIS A 10 8.15 -3.20 -10.50
CA HIS A 10 8.54 -3.47 -9.12
C HIS A 10 10.06 -3.32 -8.92
N PHE A 11 10.87 -3.69 -9.91
CA PHE A 11 12.33 -3.55 -9.82
C PHE A 11 12.77 -2.09 -9.68
N ILE A 12 12.09 -1.14 -10.33
CA ILE A 12 12.38 0.29 -10.17
C ILE A 12 12.18 0.71 -8.71
N GLN A 13 11.08 0.27 -8.07
CA GLN A 13 10.81 0.54 -6.65
C GLN A 13 11.90 -0.05 -5.76
N ILE A 14 12.29 -1.29 -6.01
CA ILE A 14 13.37 -1.95 -5.26
C ILE A 14 14.69 -1.18 -5.40
N ARG A 15 15.01 -0.68 -6.59
CA ARG A 15 16.22 0.13 -6.81
C ARG A 15 16.19 1.45 -6.04
N VAL A 16 15.04 2.12 -5.98
CA VAL A 16 14.88 3.33 -5.15
C VAL A 16 15.14 2.98 -3.69
N MET A 17 14.49 1.94 -3.16
CA MET A 17 14.70 1.48 -1.78
C MET A 17 16.16 1.11 -1.51
N GLN A 18 16.85 0.46 -2.46
CA GLN A 18 18.25 0.09 -2.34
C GLN A 18 19.20 1.33 -2.27
N HIS A 19 18.91 2.36 -3.08
CA HIS A 19 19.65 3.62 -2.99
C HIS A 19 19.44 4.32 -1.66
N MET A 20 18.22 4.34 -1.16
CA MET A 20 17.89 4.89 0.15
C MET A 20 18.58 4.11 1.27
N GLN A 21 18.59 2.77 1.20
CA GLN A 21 19.27 1.92 2.18
C GLN A 21 20.79 2.19 2.20
N ARG A 22 21.41 2.33 1.03
CA ARG A 22 22.83 2.70 0.92
C ARG A 22 23.15 4.09 1.48
N ALA A 23 22.16 4.99 1.46
CA ALA A 23 22.25 6.33 2.07
C ALA A 23 21.97 6.33 3.59
N GLY A 24 21.76 5.16 4.20
CA GLY A 24 21.57 5.03 5.64
C GLY A 24 20.09 5.03 6.08
N HIS A 25 19.13 5.02 5.16
CA HIS A 25 17.73 4.87 5.50
C HIS A 25 17.36 3.40 5.72
N ILE A 26 16.33 3.15 6.50
CA ILE A 26 15.81 1.81 6.81
C ILE A 26 14.55 1.56 5.97
N PRO A 27 14.63 0.81 4.85
CA PRO A 27 13.48 0.55 4.01
C PRO A 27 12.52 -0.45 4.66
N ILE A 28 11.23 -0.26 4.40
CA ILE A 28 10.16 -1.20 4.74
C ILE A 28 9.52 -1.70 3.45
N ALA A 29 9.72 -2.96 3.12
CA ALA A 29 9.05 -3.59 1.99
C ALA A 29 7.67 -4.09 2.45
N LEU A 30 6.62 -3.38 2.07
CA LEU A 30 5.25 -3.75 2.39
C LEU A 30 4.68 -4.72 1.36
N LEU A 31 4.29 -5.90 1.80
CA LEU A 31 3.59 -6.90 0.99
C LEU A 31 2.08 -6.75 1.17
N GLY A 32 1.37 -6.62 0.06
CA GLY A 32 -0.08 -6.43 0.04
C GLY A 32 -0.87 -7.74 0.21
N GLY A 33 -0.59 -8.58 1.20
CA GLY A 33 -1.33 -9.84 1.42
C GLY A 33 -2.79 -9.65 1.79
N GLY A 34 -3.11 -8.58 2.51
CA GLY A 34 -4.50 -8.21 2.85
C GLY A 34 -5.19 -7.50 1.68
N THR A 35 -4.58 -6.45 1.14
CA THR A 35 -5.17 -5.66 0.05
C THR A 35 -5.29 -6.45 -1.26
N THR A 36 -4.48 -7.49 -1.50
CA THR A 36 -4.62 -8.38 -2.67
C THR A 36 -5.94 -9.14 -2.66
N THR A 37 -6.54 -9.39 -1.49
CA THR A 37 -7.88 -10.02 -1.42
C THR A 37 -8.97 -9.16 -2.04
N ILE A 38 -8.74 -7.84 -2.12
CA ILE A 38 -9.66 -6.86 -2.67
C ILE A 38 -9.26 -6.49 -4.10
N GLY A 39 -8.00 -6.23 -4.34
CA GLY A 39 -7.48 -5.76 -5.62
C GLY A 39 -7.51 -4.24 -5.75
N ASP A 40 -6.40 -3.68 -6.20
CA ASP A 40 -6.24 -2.25 -6.43
C ASP A 40 -7.03 -1.80 -7.67
N PRO A 41 -7.95 -0.83 -7.57
CA PRO A 41 -8.68 -0.29 -8.70
C PRO A 41 -7.80 0.60 -9.60
N SER A 42 -6.65 1.07 -9.12
CA SER A 42 -5.76 1.93 -9.89
C SER A 42 -5.09 1.17 -11.05
N GLY A 43 -5.09 1.77 -12.24
CA GLY A 43 -4.33 1.29 -13.40
C GLY A 43 -4.90 0.10 -14.18
N LYS A 44 -6.12 -0.43 -13.89
CA LYS A 44 -6.74 -1.53 -14.65
C LYS A 44 -8.24 -1.35 -14.83
N SER A 45 -8.75 -1.68 -16.02
CA SER A 45 -10.16 -1.60 -16.38
C SER A 45 -10.99 -2.81 -16.00
N ASP A 46 -10.38 -3.98 -15.78
CA ASP A 46 -11.11 -5.23 -15.59
C ASP A 46 -11.14 -5.66 -14.12
N MET A 47 -12.29 -6.20 -13.66
CA MET A 47 -12.42 -6.82 -12.34
C MET A 47 -11.43 -7.98 -12.22
N ARG A 48 -10.61 -7.96 -11.18
CA ARG A 48 -9.68 -9.06 -10.90
C ARG A 48 -10.44 -10.27 -10.36
N THR A 49 -10.09 -11.45 -10.85
CA THR A 49 -10.51 -12.71 -10.24
C THR A 49 -10.02 -12.76 -8.79
N LEU A 50 -10.94 -13.01 -7.86
CA LEU A 50 -10.59 -13.18 -6.45
C LEU A 50 -9.65 -14.38 -6.31
N MET A 51 -8.47 -14.13 -5.76
CA MET A 51 -7.48 -15.18 -5.49
C MET A 51 -7.74 -15.83 -4.13
N ASP A 52 -7.50 -17.14 -4.04
CA ASP A 52 -7.57 -17.81 -2.77
C ASP A 52 -6.40 -17.41 -1.83
N ARG A 53 -6.61 -17.58 -0.54
CA ARG A 53 -5.63 -17.18 0.48
C ARG A 53 -4.30 -17.88 0.33
N LYS A 54 -4.30 -19.17 -0.03
CA LYS A 54 -3.06 -19.96 -0.18
C LYS A 54 -2.19 -19.43 -1.32
N THR A 55 -2.82 -19.06 -2.44
CA THR A 55 -2.13 -18.44 -3.57
C THR A 55 -1.55 -17.08 -3.22
N ILE A 56 -2.30 -16.24 -2.47
CA ILE A 56 -1.81 -14.94 -2.00
C ILE A 56 -0.60 -15.10 -1.08
N ASP A 57 -0.67 -16.02 -0.13
CA ASP A 57 0.42 -16.27 0.83
C ASP A 57 1.65 -16.85 0.11
N TYR A 58 1.46 -17.74 -0.86
CA TYR A 58 2.53 -18.26 -1.71
C TYR A 58 3.23 -17.12 -2.47
N ASN A 59 2.46 -16.28 -3.16
CA ASN A 59 3.00 -15.16 -3.92
C ASN A 59 3.74 -14.16 -3.03
N ALA A 60 3.20 -13.86 -1.83
CA ALA A 60 3.86 -12.99 -0.87
C ALA A 60 5.22 -13.52 -0.43
N ASN A 61 5.32 -14.85 -0.19
CA ASN A 61 6.59 -15.47 0.14
C ASN A 61 7.59 -15.42 -1.05
N ARG A 62 7.12 -15.64 -2.28
CA ARG A 62 7.96 -15.49 -3.48
C ARG A 62 8.49 -14.06 -3.63
N PHE A 63 7.65 -13.06 -3.39
CA PHE A 63 8.08 -11.66 -3.40
C PHE A 63 9.12 -11.37 -2.32
N LYS A 64 8.92 -11.88 -1.10
CA LYS A 64 9.89 -11.77 -0.01
C LYS A 64 11.26 -12.32 -0.41
N GLU A 65 11.31 -13.53 -0.97
CA GLU A 65 12.55 -14.16 -1.45
C GLU A 65 13.25 -13.30 -2.51
N GLN A 66 12.50 -12.78 -3.50
CA GLN A 66 13.07 -11.99 -4.58
C GLN A 66 13.59 -10.63 -4.10
N ILE A 67 12.82 -9.92 -3.26
CA ILE A 67 13.22 -8.61 -2.71
C ILE A 67 14.47 -8.75 -1.83
N SER A 68 14.58 -9.85 -1.08
CA SER A 68 15.74 -10.12 -0.20
C SER A 68 17.06 -10.32 -0.94
N GLN A 69 17.03 -10.49 -2.27
CA GLN A 69 18.25 -10.53 -3.09
C GLN A 69 18.84 -9.12 -3.33
N PHE A 70 18.05 -8.06 -3.14
CA PHE A 70 18.43 -6.69 -3.47
C PHE A 70 18.58 -5.79 -2.23
N LEU A 71 17.87 -6.11 -1.16
CA LEU A 71 17.82 -5.33 0.08
C LEU A 71 18.30 -6.17 1.26
N ASP A 72 19.01 -5.52 2.17
CA ASP A 72 19.47 -6.14 3.41
C ASP A 72 18.39 -5.98 4.49
N PHE A 73 17.83 -7.10 4.90
CA PHE A 73 16.82 -7.17 5.97
C PHE A 73 17.40 -7.77 7.28
N SER A 74 18.71 -7.79 7.43
CA SER A 74 19.33 -8.12 8.72
C SER A 74 18.90 -7.12 9.79
N GLU A 75 19.10 -7.47 11.04
CA GLU A 75 18.60 -6.72 12.19
C GLU A 75 18.93 -5.21 12.10
N GLY A 76 17.90 -4.37 12.15
CA GLY A 76 18.01 -2.92 12.11
C GLY A 76 18.28 -2.29 10.74
N LYS A 77 18.43 -3.08 9.66
CA LYS A 77 18.75 -2.54 8.33
C LYS A 77 17.54 -2.42 7.39
N GLY A 78 16.49 -3.16 7.63
CA GLY A 78 15.27 -3.12 6.85
C GLY A 78 14.19 -4.03 7.41
N TYR A 79 12.94 -3.85 6.96
CA TYR A 79 11.81 -4.66 7.38
C TYR A 79 11.04 -5.18 6.17
N ILE A 80 10.49 -6.39 6.31
CA ILE A 80 9.47 -6.92 5.41
C ILE A 80 8.20 -7.07 6.22
N GLU A 81 7.15 -6.34 5.83
CA GLU A 81 5.85 -6.36 6.49
C GLU A 81 4.77 -6.87 5.54
N ASN A 82 3.75 -7.51 6.07
CA ASN A 82 2.59 -7.97 5.31
C ASN A 82 1.33 -7.34 5.89
N ASN A 83 0.61 -6.55 5.11
CA ASN A 83 -0.59 -5.87 5.61
C ASN A 83 -1.75 -6.81 5.97
N ALA A 84 -1.69 -8.08 5.60
CA ALA A 84 -2.61 -9.10 6.10
C ALA A 84 -2.55 -9.24 7.64
N ASP A 85 -1.40 -8.97 8.25
CA ASP A 85 -1.19 -9.15 9.69
C ASP A 85 -2.02 -8.18 10.54
N TRP A 86 -2.40 -7.04 9.98
CA TRP A 86 -3.27 -6.06 10.64
C TRP A 86 -4.63 -5.90 9.97
N LEU A 87 -4.71 -5.79 8.64
CA LEU A 87 -5.98 -5.54 7.95
C LEU A 87 -7.02 -6.64 8.19
N LEU A 88 -6.61 -7.90 8.26
CA LEU A 88 -7.51 -9.03 8.49
C LEU A 88 -8.02 -9.14 9.94
N LYS A 89 -7.44 -8.38 10.86
CA LYS A 89 -7.83 -8.35 12.27
C LYS A 89 -8.68 -7.13 12.62
N LEU A 90 -8.88 -6.21 11.68
CA LEU A 90 -9.66 -5.00 11.93
C LEU A 90 -11.13 -5.33 12.16
N ASN A 91 -11.71 -4.74 13.20
CA ASN A 91 -13.15 -4.69 13.34
C ASN A 91 -13.71 -3.64 12.37
N PHE A 92 -14.68 -4.04 11.54
CA PHE A 92 -15.23 -3.16 10.52
C PHE A 92 -15.84 -1.87 11.09
N LEU A 93 -16.63 -1.96 12.17
CA LEU A 93 -17.30 -0.79 12.74
C LEU A 93 -16.30 0.18 13.39
N GLU A 94 -15.28 -0.36 14.08
CA GLU A 94 -14.22 0.43 14.66
C GLU A 94 -13.38 1.13 13.57
N PHE A 95 -13.03 0.40 12.52
CA PHE A 95 -12.28 0.95 11.39
C PHE A 95 -13.05 2.09 10.69
N VAL A 96 -14.34 1.92 10.42
CA VAL A 96 -15.16 2.97 9.80
C VAL A 96 -15.27 4.18 10.72
N ARG A 97 -15.45 3.97 12.04
CA ARG A 97 -15.57 5.05 13.03
C ARG A 97 -14.27 5.81 13.22
N GLU A 98 -13.13 5.14 13.27
CA GLU A 98 -11.85 5.76 13.62
C GLU A 98 -11.08 6.26 12.41
N ILE A 99 -11.16 5.53 11.31
CA ILE A 99 -10.42 5.84 10.09
C ILE A 99 -11.33 6.44 9.01
N GLY A 100 -12.48 5.83 8.75
CA GLY A 100 -13.40 6.25 7.70
C GLY A 100 -13.88 7.70 7.85
N VAL A 101 -14.06 8.19 9.08
CA VAL A 101 -14.47 9.56 9.37
C VAL A 101 -13.50 10.63 8.83
N HIS A 102 -12.25 10.28 8.59
CA HIS A 102 -11.23 11.20 8.06
C HIS A 102 -11.23 11.32 6.53
N PHE A 103 -12.04 10.51 5.85
CA PHE A 103 -12.13 10.47 4.39
C PHE A 103 -13.44 11.08 3.89
N SER A 104 -13.35 12.14 3.08
CA SER A 104 -14.51 12.73 2.41
C SER A 104 -14.76 11.97 1.10
N VAL A 105 -15.93 11.34 0.98
CA VAL A 105 -16.36 10.65 -0.25
C VAL A 105 -16.31 11.59 -1.46
N ASN A 106 -16.82 12.83 -1.32
CA ASN A 106 -16.81 13.81 -2.40
C ASN A 106 -15.38 14.13 -2.88
N ARG A 107 -14.41 14.17 -1.97
CA ARG A 107 -13.01 14.41 -2.31
C ARG A 107 -12.38 13.17 -2.95
N MET A 108 -12.66 11.98 -2.43
CA MET A 108 -12.16 10.74 -3.01
C MET A 108 -12.62 10.55 -4.45
N LEU A 109 -13.89 10.84 -4.76
CA LEU A 109 -14.45 10.77 -6.10
C LEU A 109 -13.82 11.76 -7.10
N GLN A 110 -13.05 12.74 -6.63
CA GLN A 110 -12.31 13.66 -7.50
C GLN A 110 -10.95 13.12 -7.96
N PHE A 111 -10.46 12.06 -7.36
CA PHE A 111 -9.22 11.42 -7.81
C PHE A 111 -9.42 10.66 -9.12
N ASP A 112 -8.44 10.73 -10.01
CA ASP A 112 -8.54 10.15 -11.35
C ASP A 112 -8.74 8.62 -11.32
N CYS A 113 -8.19 7.92 -10.33
CA CYS A 113 -8.40 6.49 -10.14
C CYS A 113 -9.88 6.14 -9.95
N TYR A 114 -10.68 7.02 -9.31
CA TYR A 114 -12.12 6.81 -9.14
C TYR A 114 -12.94 7.39 -10.29
N LYS A 115 -12.59 8.57 -10.82
CA LYS A 115 -13.31 9.16 -11.97
C LYS A 115 -13.41 8.18 -13.13
N ASN A 116 -12.29 7.57 -13.50
CA ASN A 116 -12.22 6.61 -14.59
C ASN A 116 -13.06 5.34 -14.35
N ARG A 117 -13.29 4.99 -13.07
CA ARG A 117 -14.07 3.81 -12.69
C ARG A 117 -15.56 4.10 -12.54
N MET A 118 -15.96 5.34 -12.25
CA MET A 118 -17.37 5.70 -12.04
C MET A 118 -18.24 5.39 -13.27
N GLU A 119 -17.74 5.62 -14.47
CA GLU A 119 -18.44 5.33 -15.72
C GLU A 119 -18.66 3.83 -15.97
N GLN A 120 -17.77 2.99 -15.41
CA GLN A 120 -17.80 1.53 -15.53
C GLN A 120 -18.52 0.83 -14.36
N GLY A 121 -18.91 1.60 -13.34
CA GLY A 121 -19.49 1.09 -12.10
C GLY A 121 -18.42 0.83 -11.02
N LEU A 122 -18.20 1.83 -10.15
CA LEU A 122 -17.33 1.72 -8.99
C LEU A 122 -18.05 1.01 -7.84
N THR A 123 -17.53 -0.13 -7.41
CA THR A 123 -18.06 -0.84 -6.25
C THR A 123 -17.55 -0.26 -4.94
N PHE A 124 -18.30 -0.44 -3.83
CA PHE A 124 -17.80 -0.07 -2.49
C PHE A 124 -16.51 -0.81 -2.12
N PHE A 125 -16.37 -2.01 -2.61
CA PHE A 125 -15.19 -2.85 -2.45
C PHE A 125 -13.93 -2.18 -3.01
N GLU A 126 -13.98 -1.72 -4.26
CA GLU A 126 -12.87 -0.98 -4.90
C GLU A 126 -12.66 0.40 -4.26
N PHE A 127 -13.77 1.08 -3.89
CA PHE A 127 -13.73 2.39 -3.25
C PHE A 127 -13.02 2.35 -1.89
N SER A 128 -13.19 1.27 -1.13
CA SER A 128 -12.57 1.11 0.19
C SER A 128 -11.07 0.86 0.15
N TYR A 129 -10.50 0.54 -1.02
CA TYR A 129 -9.07 0.22 -1.16
C TYR A 129 -8.17 1.35 -0.66
N MET A 130 -8.48 2.60 -1.01
CA MET A 130 -7.69 3.76 -0.56
C MET A 130 -7.63 3.88 0.96
N LEU A 131 -8.74 3.58 1.67
CA LEU A 131 -8.77 3.64 3.14
C LEU A 131 -7.81 2.62 3.75
N MET A 132 -7.74 1.42 3.18
CA MET A 132 -6.87 0.36 3.67
C MET A 132 -5.40 0.66 3.43
N GLN A 133 -5.04 1.12 2.24
CA GLN A 133 -3.66 1.52 1.94
C GLN A 133 -3.25 2.74 2.77
N SER A 134 -4.15 3.69 2.98
CA SER A 134 -3.89 4.83 3.88
C SER A 134 -3.64 4.38 5.32
N TYR A 135 -4.38 3.38 5.78
CA TYR A 135 -4.18 2.79 7.10
C TYR A 135 -2.85 2.03 7.19
N ASP A 136 -2.38 1.41 6.11
CA ASP A 136 -1.07 0.77 6.05
C ASP A 136 0.04 1.77 6.42
N PHE A 137 0.01 2.99 5.85
CA PHE A 137 1.01 4.00 6.19
C PHE A 137 0.91 4.44 7.65
N LEU A 138 -0.30 4.66 8.17
CA LEU A 138 -0.51 4.98 9.59
C LEU A 138 0.02 3.88 10.51
N TYR A 139 -0.26 2.62 10.17
CA TYR A 139 0.23 1.47 10.92
C TYR A 139 1.76 1.40 10.93
N LEU A 140 2.40 1.56 9.77
CA LEU A 140 3.86 1.56 9.65
C LEU A 140 4.49 2.77 10.35
N TYR A 141 3.83 3.92 10.32
CA TYR A 141 4.24 5.08 11.10
C TYR A 141 4.24 4.77 12.62
N ARG A 142 3.16 4.21 13.14
CA ARG A 142 3.03 3.87 14.56
C ARG A 142 4.01 2.78 14.99
N LYS A 143 4.22 1.77 14.15
CA LYS A 143 5.07 0.61 14.47
C LYS A 143 6.55 0.87 14.28
N HIS A 144 6.93 1.53 13.20
CA HIS A 144 8.32 1.69 12.75
C HIS A 144 8.78 3.15 12.64
N HIS A 145 7.93 4.11 13.02
CA HIS A 145 8.18 5.55 12.79
C HIS A 145 8.45 5.87 11.32
N CYS A 146 7.77 5.17 10.41
CA CYS A 146 7.92 5.36 8.97
C CYS A 146 7.46 6.76 8.56
N LYS A 147 8.38 7.57 8.02
CA LYS A 147 8.13 8.98 7.68
C LYS A 147 7.91 9.22 6.19
N LEU A 148 8.21 8.27 5.33
CA LEU A 148 8.12 8.43 3.88
C LEU A 148 7.43 7.21 3.26
N GLU A 149 6.34 7.45 2.54
CA GLU A 149 5.71 6.46 1.66
C GLU A 149 6.14 6.69 0.22
N VAL A 150 6.52 5.61 -0.47
CA VAL A 150 7.07 5.64 -1.84
C VAL A 150 6.33 4.66 -2.73
N GLY A 151 5.98 5.08 -3.94
CA GLY A 151 5.33 4.20 -4.93
C GLY A 151 5.44 4.68 -6.36
N GLY A 152 4.81 3.96 -7.27
CA GLY A 152 4.64 4.40 -8.64
C GLY A 152 3.67 5.58 -8.75
N SER A 153 3.71 6.32 -9.87
CA SER A 153 2.83 7.47 -10.09
C SER A 153 1.34 7.12 -10.11
N ASP A 154 1.01 5.88 -10.44
CA ASP A 154 -0.35 5.31 -10.36
C ASP A 154 -0.88 5.22 -8.91
N GLN A 155 0.02 5.16 -7.93
CA GLN A 155 -0.30 5.06 -6.50
C GLN A 155 -0.49 6.42 -5.81
N TRP A 156 -0.35 7.54 -6.54
CA TRP A 156 -0.36 8.88 -5.95
C TRP A 156 -1.56 9.14 -5.03
N SER A 157 -2.77 8.81 -5.48
CA SER A 157 -3.99 9.04 -4.70
C SER A 157 -4.03 8.24 -3.40
N ASN A 158 -3.59 6.98 -3.43
CA ASN A 158 -3.54 6.10 -2.26
C ASN A 158 -2.50 6.60 -1.25
N ILE A 159 -1.30 6.94 -1.73
CA ILE A 159 -0.20 7.49 -0.91
C ILE A 159 -0.62 8.83 -0.28
N LEU A 160 -1.28 9.70 -1.04
CA LEU A 160 -1.78 10.98 -0.52
C LEU A 160 -2.83 10.78 0.59
N GLY A 161 -3.68 9.77 0.47
CA GLY A 161 -4.63 9.40 1.52
C GLY A 161 -3.93 9.03 2.83
N GLY A 162 -2.87 8.23 2.75
CA GLY A 162 -2.03 7.84 3.90
C GLY A 162 -1.29 9.03 4.51
N TYR A 163 -0.67 9.85 3.67
CA TYR A 163 -0.03 11.09 4.08
C TYR A 163 -0.96 12.01 4.89
N GLU A 164 -2.19 12.21 4.40
CA GLU A 164 -3.16 13.07 5.10
C GLU A 164 -3.67 12.43 6.39
N LEU A 165 -3.87 11.10 6.40
CA LEU A 165 -4.33 10.38 7.56
C LEU A 165 -3.33 10.48 8.73
N VAL A 166 -2.05 10.22 8.46
CA VAL A 166 -0.98 10.33 9.47
C VAL A 166 -0.91 11.76 10.00
N ARG A 167 -0.93 12.77 9.12
CA ARG A 167 -0.89 14.17 9.57
C ARG A 167 -2.07 14.58 10.44
N LYS A 168 -3.26 14.07 10.15
CA LYS A 168 -4.47 14.38 10.93
C LYS A 168 -4.48 13.70 12.30
N LEU A 169 -4.06 12.44 12.38
CA LEU A 169 -4.16 11.66 13.60
C LEU A 169 -2.94 11.80 14.52
N GLU A 170 -1.75 11.88 13.93
CA GLU A 170 -0.50 11.93 14.70
C GLU A 170 0.07 13.35 14.85
N ASN A 171 -0.50 14.32 14.12
CA ASN A 171 -0.05 15.73 14.09
C ASN A 171 1.47 15.84 13.79
N ASP A 172 2.00 14.93 12.96
CA ASP A 172 3.43 14.87 12.64
C ASP A 172 3.67 15.06 11.14
N LYS A 173 4.88 15.49 10.81
CA LYS A 173 5.32 15.70 9.44
C LYS A 173 5.79 14.40 8.83
N VAL A 174 5.10 13.96 7.78
CA VAL A 174 5.47 12.82 6.94
C VAL A 174 5.58 13.25 5.47
N TYR A 175 6.04 12.36 4.62
CA TYR A 175 6.33 12.66 3.23
C TYR A 175 5.76 11.59 2.31
N ALA A 176 5.46 12.00 1.08
CA ALA A 176 4.99 11.14 0.01
C ALA A 176 5.86 11.37 -1.23
N MET A 177 6.26 10.31 -1.90
CA MET A 177 7.05 10.37 -3.12
C MET A 177 6.56 9.36 -4.14
N THR A 178 6.37 9.79 -5.37
CA THR A 178 6.10 8.89 -6.49
C THR A 178 7.11 9.09 -7.61
N PHE A 179 7.30 8.05 -8.41
CA PHE A 179 8.12 8.09 -9.61
C PHE A 179 7.38 7.43 -10.78
N LYS A 180 7.72 7.83 -11.97
CA LYS A 180 7.12 7.28 -13.19
C LYS A 180 7.59 5.83 -13.38
N LEU A 181 6.64 4.93 -13.57
CA LEU A 181 6.89 3.53 -13.94
C LEU A 181 7.05 3.37 -15.44
#